data_f287bab2d255b0297a809271d59c55b6
#
_entry.id   f287bab2d255b0297a809271d59c55b6
#
_cell.length_a   1.000
_cell.length_b   1.000
_cell.length_c   1.000
_cell.angle_alpha   90.00
_cell.angle_beta   90.00
_cell.angle_gamma   90.00
#
_symmetry.space_group_name_H-M   'P 1'
#
loop_
_entity.id
_entity.type
_entity.pdbx_description
1 polymer ?
#
loop_
_entity_poly.entity_id
_entity_poly.type
_entity_poly.pdbx_seq_one_letter_code
_entity_poly.pdbx_strand_id
1 'polypeptide(L)'
;MNIVLRWLLTAIHSLLKLNWLVRRPRTFGAHALALTPEGKAILVRLRYARGWRLPGGGHGEHEDPRDAVLRELREEIGMTAHGEVQLAGEIEETPDFKRDLASLFVVRDVRYRPRRWSWEVEAIIEAPLDALPPGLSPRAERWLDAVKGKL
;
A
#
# COMPACT_ATOMS: atom_id res chain seq x y z
N MET A 1 16.95 -22.35 4.26
CA MET A 1 17.72 -21.29 3.58
C MET A 1 19.13 -21.29 4.13
N ASN A 2 20.13 -21.41 3.25
CA ASN A 2 21.55 -21.55 3.64
C ASN A 2 22.02 -20.27 4.38
N ILE A 3 22.75 -20.45 5.49
CA ILE A 3 23.22 -19.32 6.31
C ILE A 3 24.09 -18.33 5.49
N VAL A 4 24.85 -18.85 4.55
CA VAL A 4 25.66 -18.07 3.60
C VAL A 4 24.80 -17.18 2.70
N LEU A 5 23.69 -17.71 2.17
CA LEU A 5 22.75 -16.96 1.34
C LEU A 5 22.11 -15.82 2.14
N ARG A 6 21.78 -16.08 3.41
CA ARG A 6 21.22 -15.06 4.31
C ARG A 6 22.19 -13.91 4.55
N TRP A 7 23.48 -14.22 4.80
CA TRP A 7 24.52 -13.21 4.95
C TRP A 7 24.77 -12.43 3.67
N LEU A 8 24.76 -13.10 2.52
CA LEU A 8 24.91 -12.46 1.22
C LEU A 8 23.76 -11.50 0.92
N LEU A 9 22.53 -11.91 1.15
CA LEU A 9 21.35 -11.06 0.98
C LEU A 9 21.35 -9.85 1.92
N THR A 10 21.80 -10.04 3.18
CA THR A 10 21.93 -8.95 4.14
C THR A 10 23.01 -7.96 3.71
N ALA A 11 24.14 -8.44 3.22
CA ALA A 11 25.24 -7.59 2.71
C ALA A 11 24.80 -6.79 1.47
N ILE A 12 24.12 -7.44 0.52
CA ILE A 12 23.58 -6.78 -0.68
C ILE A 12 22.56 -5.71 -0.25
N HIS A 13 21.66 -6.02 0.67
CA HIS A 13 20.67 -5.06 1.16
C HIS A 13 21.34 -3.85 1.86
N SER A 14 22.39 -4.09 2.64
CA SER A 14 23.15 -3.02 3.29
C SER A 14 23.89 -2.12 2.29
N LEU A 15 24.45 -2.70 1.23
CA LEU A 15 25.08 -1.96 0.14
C LEU A 15 24.04 -1.13 -0.65
N LEU A 16 22.87 -1.68 -0.90
CA LEU A 16 21.78 -0.94 -1.53
C LEU A 16 21.33 0.23 -0.65
N LYS A 17 21.18 0.04 0.66
CA LYS A 17 20.86 1.12 1.60
C LYS A 17 21.92 2.23 1.59
N LEU A 18 23.18 1.88 1.54
CA LEU A 18 24.27 2.86 1.44
C LEU A 18 24.21 3.65 0.13
N ASN A 19 23.94 2.97 -0.98
CA ASN A 19 23.74 3.62 -2.27
C ASN A 19 22.51 4.56 -2.25
N TRP A 20 21.42 4.16 -1.57
CA TRP A 20 20.23 5.00 -1.41
C TRP A 20 20.47 6.20 -0.48
N LEU A 21 21.29 6.05 0.54
CA LEU A 21 21.73 7.18 1.39
C LEU A 21 22.44 8.26 0.58
N VAL A 22 23.29 7.86 -0.37
CA VAL A 22 24.04 8.79 -1.23
C VAL A 22 23.17 9.37 -2.34
N ARG A 23 22.40 8.54 -3.03
CA ARG A 23 21.61 8.95 -4.21
C ARG A 23 20.23 9.48 -3.86
N ARG A 24 19.66 9.12 -2.70
CA ARG A 24 18.30 9.48 -2.25
C ARG A 24 17.28 9.39 -3.38
N PRO A 25 17.09 8.21 -3.99
CA PRO A 25 16.21 8.07 -5.14
C PRO A 25 14.78 8.46 -4.75
N ARG A 26 14.09 9.14 -5.66
CA ARG A 26 12.67 9.39 -5.53
C ARG A 26 11.90 8.14 -5.91
N THR A 27 10.95 7.76 -5.07
CA THR A 27 9.98 6.71 -5.36
C THR A 27 8.57 7.29 -5.26
N PHE A 28 7.66 6.72 -6.01
CA PHE A 28 6.27 7.15 -6.06
C PHE A 28 5.38 5.98 -5.72
N GLY A 29 4.35 6.23 -4.92
CA GLY A 29 3.37 5.24 -4.54
C GLY A 29 1.96 5.80 -4.61
N ALA A 30 0.99 4.93 -4.87
CA ALA A 30 -0.42 5.25 -4.84
C ALA A 30 -1.17 4.19 -4.03
N HIS A 31 -1.89 4.63 -3.00
CA HIS A 31 -2.60 3.76 -2.07
C HIS A 31 -4.03 4.24 -1.87
N ALA A 32 -4.92 3.33 -1.52
CA ALA A 32 -6.33 3.66 -1.36
C ALA A 32 -6.89 3.24 -0.01
N LEU A 33 -7.63 4.12 0.63
CA LEU A 33 -8.71 3.72 1.50
C LEU A 33 -9.87 3.27 0.59
N ALA A 34 -9.87 1.98 0.26
CA ALA A 34 -10.92 1.36 -0.54
C ALA A 34 -12.09 1.00 0.37
N LEU A 35 -13.26 1.53 0.06
CA LEU A 35 -14.49 1.32 0.83
C LEU A 35 -15.47 0.47 0.05
N THR A 36 -16.01 -0.57 0.69
CA THR A 36 -17.12 -1.35 0.14
C THR A 36 -18.39 -0.49 0.01
N PRO A 37 -19.42 -0.95 -0.72
CA PRO A 37 -20.71 -0.24 -0.76
C PRO A 37 -21.32 -0.03 0.62
N GLU A 38 -20.99 -0.87 1.60
CA GLU A 38 -21.43 -0.75 3.00
C GLU A 38 -20.53 0.19 3.83
N GLY A 39 -19.50 0.79 3.22
CA GLY A 39 -18.59 1.72 3.88
C GLY A 39 -17.49 1.06 4.72
N LYS A 40 -17.25 -0.24 4.57
CA LYS A 40 -16.14 -0.94 5.25
C LYS A 40 -14.83 -0.74 4.51
N ALA A 41 -13.75 -0.54 5.26
CA ALA A 41 -12.42 -0.47 4.71
C ALA A 41 -11.93 -1.87 4.27
N ILE A 42 -11.36 -1.95 3.08
CA ILE A 42 -10.69 -3.16 2.57
C ILE A 42 -9.21 -3.04 2.90
N LEU A 43 -8.71 -4.00 3.67
CA LEU A 43 -7.31 -4.05 4.08
C LEU A 43 -6.65 -5.32 3.55
N VAL A 44 -5.37 -5.22 3.22
CA VAL A 44 -4.55 -6.32 2.73
C VAL A 44 -3.43 -6.66 3.70
N ARG A 45 -3.04 -7.92 3.77
CA ARG A 45 -1.81 -8.38 4.40
C ARG A 45 -0.92 -9.00 3.36
N LEU A 46 0.33 -8.50 3.28
CA LEU A 46 1.31 -8.95 2.30
C LEU A 46 2.17 -10.07 2.89
N ARG A 47 2.61 -11.01 2.05
CA ARG A 47 3.45 -12.14 2.48
C ARG A 47 4.82 -11.73 3.01
N TYR A 48 5.35 -10.62 2.53
CA TYR A 48 6.70 -10.13 2.84
C TYR A 48 6.71 -8.95 3.84
N ALA A 49 5.54 -8.51 4.32
CA ALA A 49 5.46 -7.36 5.21
C ALA A 49 4.48 -7.62 6.36
N ARG A 50 4.81 -7.09 7.53
CA ARG A 50 3.97 -7.25 8.72
C ARG A 50 2.81 -6.25 8.74
N GLY A 51 1.70 -6.69 9.30
CA GLY A 51 0.52 -5.88 9.61
C GLY A 51 -0.42 -5.66 8.43
N TRP A 52 -1.63 -5.24 8.77
CA TRP A 52 -2.65 -4.86 7.79
C TRP A 52 -2.30 -3.52 7.16
N ARG A 53 -2.58 -3.39 5.88
CA ARG A 53 -2.21 -2.22 5.07
C ARG A 53 -3.37 -1.75 4.21
N LEU A 54 -3.31 -0.50 3.81
CA LEU A 54 -4.11 -0.02 2.69
C LEU A 54 -3.58 -0.63 1.40
N PRO A 55 -4.44 -1.14 0.51
CA PRO A 55 -4.02 -1.63 -0.80
C PRO A 55 -3.39 -0.53 -1.64
N GLY A 56 -2.45 -0.90 -2.48
CA GLY A 56 -1.72 0.02 -3.35
C GLY A 56 -0.26 -0.38 -3.49
N GLY A 57 0.47 0.33 -4.32
CA GLY A 57 1.86 0.02 -4.61
C GLY A 57 2.61 1.15 -5.29
N GLY A 58 3.82 0.83 -5.74
CA GLY A 58 4.68 1.76 -6.46
C GLY A 58 4.21 2.03 -7.89
N HIS A 59 4.57 3.19 -8.40
CA HIS A 59 4.36 3.53 -9.80
C HIS A 59 5.52 4.32 -10.39
N GLY A 60 5.57 4.43 -11.72
CA GLY A 60 6.56 5.22 -12.41
C GLY A 60 6.31 6.73 -12.26
N GLU A 61 7.35 7.52 -12.43
CA GLU A 61 7.29 8.99 -12.32
C GLU A 61 6.27 9.62 -13.29
N HIS A 62 6.04 8.98 -14.44
CA HIS A 62 5.14 9.46 -15.49
C HIS A 62 3.77 8.76 -15.50
N GLU A 63 3.55 7.80 -14.60
CA GLU A 63 2.24 7.16 -14.43
C GLU A 63 1.35 8.05 -13.55
N ASP A 64 0.11 8.28 -13.99
CA ASP A 64 -0.87 9.00 -13.18
C ASP A 64 -1.16 8.21 -11.89
N PRO A 65 -1.01 8.81 -10.70
CA PRO A 65 -1.25 8.13 -9.43
C PRO A 65 -2.67 7.53 -9.31
N ARG A 66 -3.67 8.17 -9.94
CA ARG A 66 -5.05 7.67 -9.97
C ARG A 66 -5.16 6.38 -10.78
N ASP A 67 -4.51 6.33 -11.93
CA ASP A 67 -4.47 5.11 -12.75
C ASP A 67 -3.68 4.01 -12.05
N ALA A 68 -2.58 4.37 -11.41
CA ALA A 68 -1.76 3.45 -10.63
C ALA A 68 -2.56 2.81 -9.49
N VAL A 69 -3.28 3.58 -8.66
CA VAL A 69 -4.05 3.03 -7.56
C VAL A 69 -5.17 2.10 -8.04
N LEU A 70 -5.83 2.43 -9.14
CA LEU A 70 -6.87 1.56 -9.71
C LEU A 70 -6.29 0.27 -10.30
N ARG A 71 -5.10 0.33 -10.88
CA ARG A 71 -4.35 -0.85 -11.32
C ARG A 71 -4.00 -1.74 -10.14
N GLU A 72 -3.43 -1.18 -9.08
CA GLU A 72 -3.07 -1.92 -7.86
C GLU A 72 -4.29 -2.59 -7.20
N LEU A 73 -5.43 -1.88 -7.11
CA LEU A 73 -6.67 -2.48 -6.58
C LEU A 73 -7.14 -3.68 -7.41
N ARG A 74 -7.00 -3.64 -8.74
CA ARG A 74 -7.30 -4.81 -9.58
C ARG A 74 -6.33 -5.96 -9.36
N GLU A 75 -5.05 -5.66 -9.19
CA GLU A 75 -4.00 -6.66 -9.00
C GLU A 75 -4.04 -7.30 -7.61
N GLU A 76 -4.14 -6.51 -6.54
CA GLU A 76 -4.07 -6.98 -5.16
C GLU A 76 -5.37 -7.62 -4.66
N ILE A 77 -6.51 -6.96 -4.87
CA ILE A 77 -7.79 -7.42 -4.33
C ILE A 77 -8.76 -7.98 -5.38
N GLY A 78 -8.43 -7.87 -6.66
CA GLY A 78 -9.33 -8.30 -7.72
C GLY A 78 -10.54 -7.37 -7.89
N MET A 79 -10.33 -6.06 -7.80
CA MET A 79 -11.39 -5.07 -7.99
C MET A 79 -12.06 -5.24 -9.34
N THR A 80 -13.38 -5.28 -9.34
CA THR A 80 -14.22 -5.45 -10.56
C THR A 80 -15.01 -4.19 -10.91
N ALA A 81 -15.33 -3.36 -9.91
CA ALA A 81 -16.04 -2.10 -10.09
C ALA A 81 -15.73 -1.15 -8.93
N HIS A 82 -15.89 0.12 -9.16
CA HIS A 82 -15.76 1.17 -8.16
C HIS A 82 -16.65 2.36 -8.49
N GLY A 83 -16.92 3.20 -7.51
CA GLY A 83 -17.58 4.48 -7.65
C GLY A 83 -16.60 5.64 -7.71
N GLU A 84 -16.79 6.63 -6.86
CA GLU A 84 -15.96 7.83 -6.80
C GLU A 84 -14.51 7.51 -6.39
N VAL A 85 -13.57 8.20 -7.04
CA VAL A 85 -12.14 8.18 -6.73
C VAL A 85 -11.71 9.60 -6.39
N GLN A 86 -11.38 9.85 -5.13
CA GLN A 86 -11.00 11.16 -4.63
C GLN A 86 -9.56 11.12 -4.09
N LEU A 87 -8.72 12.07 -4.54
CA LEU A 87 -7.41 12.29 -3.93
C LEU A 87 -7.60 12.89 -2.53
N ALA A 88 -7.19 12.17 -1.51
CA ALA A 88 -7.27 12.62 -0.12
C ALA A 88 -6.05 13.44 0.30
N GLY A 89 -4.88 13.15 -0.27
CA GLY A 89 -3.65 13.89 0.00
C GLY A 89 -2.42 13.20 -0.54
N GLU A 90 -1.31 13.89 -0.39
CA GLU A 90 0.02 13.36 -0.71
C GLU A 90 0.89 13.44 0.55
N ILE A 91 1.65 12.39 0.80
CA ILE A 91 2.53 12.29 1.96
C ILE A 91 3.94 11.98 1.46
N GLU A 92 4.89 12.83 1.82
CA GLU A 92 6.31 12.57 1.60
C GLU A 92 6.87 11.84 2.81
N GLU A 93 7.45 10.68 2.60
CA GLU A 93 8.13 9.88 3.61
C GLU A 93 9.57 9.58 3.17
N THR A 94 10.41 9.21 4.12
CA THR A 94 11.83 8.87 3.84
C THR A 94 12.16 7.46 4.31
N PRO A 95 11.46 6.41 3.80
CA PRO A 95 11.80 5.05 4.16
C PRO A 95 13.17 4.67 3.59
N ASP A 96 14.02 4.06 4.41
CA ASP A 96 15.33 3.57 3.96
C ASP A 96 16.15 4.60 3.14
N PHE A 97 16.13 5.87 3.55
CA PHE A 97 16.81 7.01 2.89
C PHE A 97 16.30 7.37 1.48
N LYS A 98 15.22 6.79 1.02
CA LYS A 98 14.52 7.21 -0.20
C LYS A 98 13.58 8.38 0.10
N ARG A 99 13.30 9.17 -0.91
CA ARG A 99 12.21 10.16 -0.86
C ARG A 99 11.00 9.52 -1.52
N ASP A 100 10.06 9.05 -0.73
CA ASP A 100 8.84 8.39 -1.20
C ASP A 100 7.67 9.37 -1.15
N LEU A 101 7.10 9.67 -2.31
CA LEU A 101 5.89 10.47 -2.41
C LEU A 101 4.70 9.51 -2.61
N ALA A 102 3.87 9.41 -1.59
CA ALA A 102 2.69 8.56 -1.62
C ALA A 102 1.42 9.39 -1.81
N SER A 103 0.70 9.13 -2.89
CA SER A 103 -0.63 9.68 -3.13
C SER A 103 -1.68 8.78 -2.47
N LEU A 104 -2.52 9.36 -1.61
CA LEU A 104 -3.60 8.67 -0.91
C LEU A 104 -4.94 9.00 -1.54
N PHE A 105 -5.67 7.97 -1.90
CA PHE A 105 -7.02 8.08 -2.46
C PHE A 105 -8.07 7.49 -1.54
N VAL A 106 -9.28 8.04 -1.58
CA VAL A 106 -10.50 7.36 -1.12
C VAL A 106 -11.20 6.84 -2.36
N VAL A 107 -11.43 5.54 -2.41
CA VAL A 107 -12.14 4.88 -3.51
C VAL A 107 -13.41 4.25 -2.93
N ARG A 108 -14.58 4.74 -3.37
CA ARG A 108 -15.88 4.32 -2.83
C ARG A 108 -16.52 3.23 -3.68
N ASP A 109 -17.49 2.54 -3.09
CA ASP A 109 -18.31 1.50 -3.76
C ASP A 109 -17.47 0.42 -4.45
N VAL A 110 -16.35 0.06 -3.83
CA VAL A 110 -15.44 -0.95 -4.37
C VAL A 110 -16.08 -2.33 -4.29
N ARG A 111 -16.23 -2.95 -5.45
CA ARG A 111 -16.62 -4.35 -5.60
C ARG A 111 -15.41 -5.13 -6.06
N TYR A 112 -15.17 -6.28 -5.46
CA TYR A 112 -13.96 -7.05 -5.74
C TYR A 112 -14.23 -8.55 -5.61
N ARG A 113 -13.38 -9.32 -6.27
CA ARG A 113 -13.36 -10.77 -6.18
C ARG A 113 -11.91 -11.19 -5.95
N PRO A 114 -11.54 -11.59 -4.73
CA PRO A 114 -10.20 -12.04 -4.42
C PRO A 114 -9.76 -13.18 -5.35
N ARG A 115 -8.53 -13.12 -5.81
CA ARG A 115 -7.93 -14.22 -6.57
C ARG A 115 -7.72 -15.41 -5.65
N ARG A 116 -7.91 -16.63 -6.15
CA ARG A 116 -7.69 -17.87 -5.36
C ARG A 116 -6.27 -17.99 -4.85
N TRP A 117 -5.32 -17.35 -5.50
CA TRP A 117 -3.92 -17.34 -5.13
C TRP A 117 -3.24 -16.07 -5.59
N SER A 118 -2.39 -15.51 -4.73
CA SER A 118 -1.57 -14.34 -5.00
C SER A 118 -0.16 -14.56 -4.45
N TRP A 119 0.84 -14.14 -5.23
CA TRP A 119 2.23 -14.12 -4.78
C TRP A 119 2.47 -13.10 -3.68
N GLU A 120 1.75 -12.03 -3.70
CA GLU A 120 1.96 -10.84 -2.91
C GLU A 120 1.01 -10.75 -1.72
N VAL A 121 -0.29 -10.90 -1.98
CA VAL A 121 -1.33 -10.77 -0.96
C VAL A 121 -1.59 -12.11 -0.29
N GLU A 122 -1.41 -12.14 1.04
CA GLU A 122 -1.69 -13.31 1.88
C GLU A 122 -3.15 -13.36 2.31
N ALA A 123 -3.71 -12.21 2.68
CA ALA A 123 -5.09 -12.11 3.16
C ALA A 123 -5.70 -10.74 2.86
N ILE A 124 -7.03 -10.73 2.72
CA ILE A 124 -7.85 -9.54 2.55
C ILE A 124 -8.95 -9.59 3.62
N ILE A 125 -9.23 -8.46 4.26
CA ILE A 125 -10.35 -8.33 5.20
C ILE A 125 -11.13 -7.04 4.93
N GLU A 126 -12.37 -7.03 5.35
CA GLU A 126 -13.20 -5.84 5.46
C GLU A 126 -13.38 -5.49 6.93
N ALA A 127 -13.20 -4.22 7.26
CA ALA A 127 -13.37 -3.73 8.63
C ALA A 127 -14.14 -2.43 8.67
N PRO A 128 -15.08 -2.25 9.61
CA PRO A 128 -15.68 -0.95 9.87
C PRO A 128 -14.60 0.08 10.23
N LEU A 129 -14.77 1.32 9.80
CA LEU A 129 -13.79 2.39 10.07
C LEU A 129 -13.63 2.72 11.57
N ASP A 130 -14.66 2.46 12.35
CA ASP A 130 -14.69 2.63 13.81
C ASP A 130 -14.24 1.38 14.58
N ALA A 131 -14.01 0.27 13.89
CA ALA A 131 -13.59 -1.01 14.46
C ALA A 131 -12.51 -1.69 13.59
N LEU A 132 -11.42 -0.99 13.37
CA LEU A 132 -10.29 -1.51 12.61
C LEU A 132 -9.61 -2.66 13.35
N PRO A 133 -9.04 -3.65 12.64
CA PRO A 133 -8.39 -4.79 13.28
C PRO A 133 -7.12 -4.36 14.02
N PRO A 134 -6.73 -5.09 15.07
CA PRO A 134 -5.42 -4.92 15.66
C PRO A 134 -4.31 -5.31 14.66
N GLY A 135 -3.14 -4.73 14.82
CA GLY A 135 -1.98 -5.06 13.98
C GLY A 135 -1.99 -4.37 12.62
N LEU A 136 -2.54 -3.18 12.53
CA LEU A 136 -2.26 -2.29 11.40
C LEU A 136 -0.76 -2.02 11.30
N SER A 137 -0.24 -1.85 10.10
CA SER A 137 1.13 -1.35 9.94
C SER A 137 1.19 0.11 10.40
N PRO A 138 2.32 0.58 10.98
CA PRO A 138 2.45 1.96 11.42
C PRO A 138 2.17 2.98 10.30
N ARG A 139 2.47 2.61 9.07
CA ARG A 139 2.19 3.44 7.89
C ARG A 139 0.69 3.53 7.62
N ALA A 140 -0.03 2.41 7.71
CA ALA A 140 -1.48 2.39 7.53
C ALA A 140 -2.20 3.19 8.61
N GLU A 141 -1.75 3.12 9.87
CA GLU A 141 -2.30 3.93 10.97
C GLU A 141 -2.18 5.42 10.67
N ARG A 142 -0.96 5.90 10.32
CA ARG A 142 -0.74 7.32 10.00
C ARG A 142 -1.59 7.79 8.81
N TRP A 143 -1.71 6.96 7.78
CA TRP A 143 -2.48 7.31 6.58
C TRP A 143 -3.98 7.33 6.83
N LEU A 144 -4.49 6.37 7.60
CA LEU A 144 -5.90 6.35 8.02
C LEU A 144 -6.23 7.59 8.85
N ASP A 145 -5.37 7.99 9.77
CA ASP A 145 -5.59 9.19 10.57
C ASP A 145 -5.57 10.47 9.71
N ALA A 146 -4.69 10.54 8.73
CA ALA A 146 -4.63 11.66 7.78
C ALA A 146 -5.88 11.78 6.90
N VAL A 147 -6.53 10.65 6.58
CA VAL A 147 -7.69 10.59 5.68
C VAL A 147 -9.02 10.72 6.42
N LYS A 148 -9.11 10.27 7.68
CA LYS A 148 -10.35 10.30 8.48
C LYS A 148 -11.02 11.68 8.56
N GLY A 149 -10.25 12.74 8.55
CA GLY A 149 -10.77 14.11 8.54
C GLY A 149 -11.35 14.57 7.19
N LYS A 150 -11.28 13.74 6.16
CA LYS A 150 -11.69 14.05 4.78
C LYS A 150 -12.78 13.10 4.24
N LEU A 151 -13.33 12.24 5.11
CA LEU A 151 -14.40 11.28 4.79
C LEU A 151 -15.78 11.90 4.88
#